data_01dbe2241eadee717cbf4276991d1fa7
#
_entry.id   01dbe2241eadee717cbf4276991d1fa7
#
_cell.length_a   1.000
_cell.length_b   1.000
_cell.length_c   1.000
_cell.angle_alpha   90.00
_cell.angle_beta   90.00
_cell.angle_gamma   90.00
#
_symmetry.space_group_name_H-M   'P 1'
#
loop_
_entity.id
_entity.type
_entity.pdbx_description
1 polymer ?
#
loop_
_entity_poly.entity_id
_entity_poly.type
_entity_poly.pdbx_seq_one_letter_code
_entity_poly.pdbx_strand_id
1 'polypeptide(L)'
;ELEPAGALGDLGWYTIRATLFVMNYEMPVFLRATMLSSTDSNKTSDGVPTELSAELIFANGASATFYNSFLTENQQWLHVSGSKGHLKVDDFVLPHPGGKLGFKIANPNFVQQDCKFFMERNEREFSIEEEANNHPTAQETKLFRKFAELALSGAPDPFWPDISIKTQKILDACLVSARNDGQQFEF
;
A
#
# COMPACT_ATOMS: atom_id res chain seq x y z
N GLU A 1 -0.24 20.79 12.35
CA GLU A 1 0.70 19.71 12.73
C GLU A 1 -0.06 18.53 13.33
N LEU A 2 -0.83 17.84 12.49
CA LEU A 2 -1.67 16.75 12.98
C LEU A 2 -1.04 15.38 12.75
N GLU A 3 -0.05 15.30 11.83
CA GLU A 3 0.64 14.04 11.50
C GLU A 3 2.17 14.28 11.49
N PRO A 4 2.89 13.82 12.53
CA PRO A 4 4.32 14.11 12.67
C PRO A 4 5.19 13.42 11.61
N ALA A 5 4.72 12.36 10.99
CA ALA A 5 5.38 11.69 9.87
C ALA A 5 4.88 12.15 8.49
N GLY A 6 4.01 13.16 8.43
CA GLY A 6 3.53 13.79 7.20
C GLY A 6 2.92 12.82 6.19
N ALA A 7 3.30 12.96 4.92
CA ALA A 7 2.80 12.09 3.84
C ALA A 7 3.12 10.60 4.08
N LEU A 8 4.21 10.30 4.76
CA LEU A 8 4.51 8.92 5.16
C LEU A 8 3.55 8.42 6.24
N GLY A 9 3.24 9.23 7.26
CA GLY A 9 2.34 8.84 8.34
C GLY A 9 0.90 8.65 7.86
N ASP A 10 0.40 9.60 7.09
CA ASP A 10 -0.97 9.60 6.59
C ASP A 10 -1.15 8.58 5.43
N LEU A 11 -0.43 8.76 4.34
CA LEU A 11 -0.58 7.95 3.13
C LEU A 11 0.22 6.64 3.18
N GLY A 12 1.39 6.66 3.83
CA GLY A 12 2.26 5.48 3.94
C GLY A 12 1.64 4.35 4.74
N TRP A 13 0.74 4.65 5.68
CA TRP A 13 0.00 3.62 6.38
C TRP A 13 -0.77 2.69 5.42
N TYR A 14 -1.39 3.26 4.39
CA TYR A 14 -2.14 2.50 3.38
C TYR A 14 -1.20 1.71 2.46
N THR A 15 -0.15 2.35 1.94
CA THR A 15 0.79 1.70 1.01
C THR A 15 1.59 0.58 1.68
N ILE A 16 2.03 0.77 2.93
CA ILE A 16 2.70 -0.26 3.72
C ILE A 16 1.74 -1.41 4.05
N ARG A 17 0.50 -1.10 4.45
CA ARG A 17 -0.50 -2.12 4.75
C ARG A 17 -0.85 -2.95 3.51
N ALA A 18 -1.01 -2.33 2.35
CA ALA A 18 -1.25 -3.03 1.08
C ALA A 18 -0.05 -3.92 0.71
N THR A 19 1.18 -3.43 0.89
CA THR A 19 2.40 -4.22 0.69
C THR A 19 2.42 -5.43 1.60
N LEU A 20 2.21 -5.27 2.89
CA LEU A 20 2.15 -6.38 3.85
C LEU A 20 1.05 -7.39 3.50
N PHE A 21 -0.12 -6.92 3.06
CA PHE A 21 -1.20 -7.80 2.61
C PHE A 21 -0.76 -8.68 1.42
N VAL A 22 -0.14 -8.08 0.40
CA VAL A 22 0.38 -8.81 -0.77
C VAL A 22 1.46 -9.81 -0.37
N MET A 23 2.30 -9.45 0.61
CA MET A 23 3.40 -10.27 1.12
C MET A 23 3.00 -11.23 2.24
N ASN A 24 1.69 -11.53 2.40
CA ASN A 24 1.17 -12.39 3.45
C ASN A 24 1.61 -12.00 4.86
N TYR A 25 1.73 -10.69 5.10
CA TYR A 25 2.15 -10.05 6.36
C TYR A 25 3.57 -10.44 6.84
N GLU A 26 4.42 -10.90 5.91
CA GLU A 26 5.84 -11.06 6.19
C GLU A 26 6.53 -9.70 6.27
N MET A 27 7.50 -9.59 7.17
CA MET A 27 8.34 -8.38 7.28
C MET A 27 9.39 -8.37 6.16
N PRO A 28 9.75 -7.19 5.64
CA PRO A 28 10.92 -7.09 4.76
C PRO A 28 12.20 -7.42 5.53
N VAL A 29 13.25 -7.84 4.85
CA VAL A 29 14.58 -8.03 5.44
C VAL A 29 15.33 -6.72 5.56
N PHE A 30 15.11 -5.82 4.60
CA PHE A 30 15.60 -4.45 4.68
C PHE A 30 14.75 -3.51 3.82
N LEU A 31 14.90 -2.22 4.07
CA LEU A 31 14.32 -1.17 3.25
C LEU A 31 15.29 0.00 3.06
N ARG A 32 14.96 0.84 2.07
CA ARG A 32 15.51 2.17 1.85
C ARG A 32 14.38 3.15 1.57
N ALA A 33 14.49 4.35 2.13
CA ALA A 33 13.52 5.41 1.87
C ALA A 33 14.25 6.73 1.64
N THR A 34 13.69 7.55 0.76
CA THR A 34 14.24 8.86 0.40
C THR A 34 13.19 9.92 0.65
N MET A 35 13.53 10.92 1.46
CA MET A 35 12.73 12.12 1.62
C MET A 35 12.95 13.03 0.41
N LEU A 36 11.92 13.15 -0.43
CA LEU A 36 12.00 13.95 -1.65
C LEU A 36 11.69 15.43 -1.37
N SER A 37 10.76 15.67 -0.43
CA SER A 37 10.35 17.01 -0.01
C SER A 37 9.88 17.01 1.45
N SER A 38 10.04 18.11 2.16
CA SER A 38 9.59 18.31 3.54
C SER A 38 9.08 19.73 3.77
N THR A 39 8.40 19.94 4.89
CA THR A 39 7.90 21.27 5.29
C THR A 39 9.04 22.26 5.59
N ASP A 40 10.23 21.79 5.91
CA ASP A 40 11.41 22.59 6.12
C ASP A 40 12.21 22.73 4.82
N SER A 41 12.24 23.93 4.24
CA SER A 41 12.97 24.25 3.01
C SER A 41 14.49 24.06 3.14
N ASN A 42 15.01 23.99 4.36
CA ASN A 42 16.45 23.82 4.63
C ASN A 42 16.88 22.36 4.64
N LYS A 43 15.96 21.41 4.36
CA LYS A 43 16.23 19.95 4.37
C LYS A 43 16.90 19.47 5.66
N THR A 44 16.52 20.06 6.79
CA THR A 44 17.01 19.56 8.07
C THR A 44 16.41 18.17 8.33
N SER A 45 17.11 17.35 9.08
CA SER A 45 16.67 15.99 9.45
C SER A 45 15.30 15.95 10.17
N ASP A 46 14.80 17.10 10.62
CA ASP A 46 13.61 17.24 11.45
C ASP A 46 12.38 17.69 10.68
N GLY A 47 12.47 17.96 9.38
CA GLY A 47 11.34 18.36 8.54
C GLY A 47 10.28 17.24 8.44
N VAL A 48 9.00 17.64 8.41
CA VAL A 48 7.90 16.71 8.19
C VAL A 48 7.82 16.35 6.71
N PRO A 49 7.89 15.06 6.34
CA PRO A 49 7.85 14.64 4.94
C PRO A 49 6.56 15.10 4.23
N THR A 50 6.68 15.79 3.11
CA THR A 50 5.58 16.09 2.20
C THR A 50 5.60 15.18 0.98
N GLU A 51 6.77 14.62 0.66
CA GLU A 51 6.94 13.58 -0.34
C GLU A 51 8.01 12.58 0.10
N LEU A 52 7.76 11.31 -0.11
CA LEU A 52 8.69 10.23 0.22
C LEU A 52 8.51 9.05 -0.75
N SER A 53 9.62 8.44 -1.14
CA SER A 53 9.64 7.14 -1.81
C SER A 53 10.35 6.10 -0.97
N ALA A 54 9.95 4.83 -1.07
CA ALA A 54 10.59 3.74 -0.38
C ALA A 54 10.64 2.48 -1.24
N GLU A 55 11.66 1.65 -0.98
CA GLU A 55 11.82 0.30 -1.51
C GLU A 55 12.02 -0.68 -0.35
N LEU A 56 11.27 -1.77 -0.37
CA LEU A 56 11.30 -2.85 0.61
C LEU A 56 11.73 -4.14 -0.08
N ILE A 57 12.64 -4.89 0.53
CA ILE A 57 13.12 -6.18 0.01
C ILE A 57 12.77 -7.29 0.99
N PHE A 58 12.22 -8.38 0.46
CA PHE A 58 11.75 -9.53 1.23
C PHE A 58 12.67 -10.74 1.09
N ALA A 59 12.63 -11.65 2.07
CA ALA A 59 13.50 -12.81 2.13
C ALA A 59 13.36 -13.76 0.91
N ASN A 60 12.20 -13.79 0.28
CA ASN A 60 11.92 -14.58 -0.93
C ASN A 60 12.42 -13.92 -2.23
N GLY A 61 13.12 -12.78 -2.14
CA GLY A 61 13.63 -12.00 -3.27
C GLY A 61 12.60 -11.08 -3.92
N ALA A 62 11.37 -11.01 -3.41
CA ALA A 62 10.39 -10.02 -3.87
C ALA A 62 10.77 -8.63 -3.39
N SER A 63 10.37 -7.62 -4.16
CA SER A 63 10.50 -6.21 -3.78
C SER A 63 9.15 -5.51 -3.86
N ALA A 64 9.00 -4.45 -3.08
CA ALA A 64 7.89 -3.52 -3.18
C ALA A 64 8.42 -2.10 -3.16
N THR A 65 7.80 -1.23 -3.94
CA THR A 65 8.10 0.21 -3.95
C THR A 65 6.83 1.00 -3.74
N PHE A 66 6.92 2.12 -3.05
CA PHE A 66 5.81 3.05 -2.96
C PHE A 66 6.29 4.49 -2.97
N TYR A 67 5.39 5.37 -3.36
CA TYR A 67 5.56 6.81 -3.35
C TYR A 67 4.34 7.44 -2.70
N ASN A 68 4.58 8.34 -1.75
CA ASN A 68 3.55 9.10 -1.05
C ASN A 68 3.81 10.59 -1.20
N SER A 69 2.82 11.36 -1.55
CA SER A 69 2.95 12.80 -1.78
C SER A 69 1.68 13.56 -1.43
N PHE A 70 1.83 14.71 -0.78
CA PHE A 70 0.79 15.72 -0.63
C PHE A 70 0.85 16.79 -1.73
N LEU A 71 1.80 16.68 -2.67
CA LEU A 71 2.10 17.71 -3.66
C LEU A 71 1.67 17.32 -5.09
N THR A 72 1.29 16.07 -5.31
CA THR A 72 0.83 15.58 -6.61
C THR A 72 -0.70 15.42 -6.63
N GLU A 73 -1.27 15.29 -7.83
CA GLU A 73 -2.69 14.99 -8.00
C GLU A 73 -3.08 13.66 -7.34
N ASN A 74 -4.30 13.59 -6.84
CA ASN A 74 -4.82 12.44 -6.11
C ASN A 74 -4.85 11.18 -6.98
N GLN A 75 -4.15 10.15 -6.52
CA GLN A 75 -4.16 8.83 -7.11
C GLN A 75 -3.76 7.79 -6.05
N GLN A 76 -4.36 6.63 -6.07
CA GLN A 76 -4.13 5.60 -5.05
C GLN A 76 -4.22 4.20 -5.65
N TRP A 77 -3.39 3.96 -6.64
CA TRP A 77 -3.35 2.70 -7.36
C TRP A 77 -2.40 1.69 -6.71
N LEU A 78 -2.68 0.40 -6.96
CA LEU A 78 -1.82 -0.72 -6.59
C LEU A 78 -1.56 -1.58 -7.83
N HIS A 79 -0.30 -1.93 -8.07
CA HIS A 79 0.12 -2.83 -9.12
C HIS A 79 0.98 -3.95 -8.53
N VAL A 80 0.59 -5.20 -8.77
CA VAL A 80 1.32 -6.38 -8.31
C VAL A 80 1.73 -7.19 -9.52
N SER A 81 3.03 -7.43 -9.67
CA SER A 81 3.61 -8.25 -10.74
C SER A 81 4.08 -9.59 -10.18
N GLY A 82 3.68 -10.67 -10.82
CA GLY A 82 4.09 -12.02 -10.47
C GLY A 82 4.52 -12.82 -11.71
N SER A 83 5.10 -13.99 -11.50
CA SER A 83 5.59 -14.87 -12.58
C SER A 83 4.49 -15.43 -13.49
N LYS A 84 3.22 -15.38 -13.06
CA LYS A 84 2.07 -15.90 -13.82
C LYS A 84 1.13 -14.82 -14.35
N GLY A 85 1.48 -13.55 -14.17
CA GLY A 85 0.65 -12.42 -14.57
C GLY A 85 0.78 -11.25 -13.60
N HIS A 86 -0.08 -10.26 -13.78
CA HIS A 86 -0.11 -9.10 -12.91
C HIS A 86 -1.54 -8.73 -12.50
N LEU A 87 -1.65 -8.00 -11.39
CA LEU A 87 -2.89 -7.46 -10.88
C LEU A 87 -2.77 -5.94 -10.82
N LYS A 88 -3.83 -5.24 -11.17
CA LYS A 88 -3.92 -3.78 -11.07
C LYS A 88 -5.22 -3.39 -10.40
N VAL A 89 -5.11 -2.49 -9.41
CA VAL A 89 -6.23 -1.83 -8.73
C VAL A 89 -6.06 -0.35 -8.96
N ASP A 90 -7.07 0.31 -9.50
CA ASP A 90 -7.01 1.73 -9.83
C ASP A 90 -7.19 2.61 -8.59
N ASP A 91 -8.00 2.16 -7.63
CA ASP A 91 -8.14 2.79 -6.31
C ASP A 91 -8.29 1.70 -5.23
N PHE A 92 -7.33 1.62 -4.32
CA PHE A 92 -7.34 0.64 -3.24
C PHE A 92 -7.65 1.24 -1.85
N VAL A 93 -7.90 2.55 -1.77
CA VAL A 93 -8.11 3.27 -0.50
C VAL A 93 -9.52 3.84 -0.38
N LEU A 94 -9.98 4.62 -1.38
CA LEU A 94 -11.23 5.36 -1.31
C LEU A 94 -12.14 5.03 -2.51
N PRO A 95 -12.70 3.82 -2.56
CA PRO A 95 -13.66 3.49 -3.61
C PRO A 95 -14.87 4.43 -3.53
N HIS A 96 -15.35 4.86 -4.68
CA HIS A 96 -16.46 5.81 -4.75
C HIS A 96 -17.78 5.14 -4.36
N PRO A 97 -18.49 5.63 -3.33
CA PRO A 97 -19.80 5.10 -2.93
C PRO A 97 -20.82 5.15 -4.09
N GLY A 98 -21.51 4.03 -4.34
CA GLY A 98 -22.40 3.87 -5.48
C GLY A 98 -21.67 3.59 -6.81
N GLY A 99 -20.34 3.43 -6.76
CA GLY A 99 -19.53 2.97 -7.87
C GLY A 99 -19.19 1.49 -7.77
N LYS A 100 -18.15 1.10 -8.47
CA LYS A 100 -17.61 -0.27 -8.45
C LYS A 100 -16.21 -0.27 -7.89
N LEU A 101 -15.99 -1.10 -6.90
CA LEU A 101 -14.65 -1.48 -6.46
C LEU A 101 -14.18 -2.67 -7.32
N GLY A 102 -13.06 -2.51 -8.01
CA GLY A 102 -12.61 -3.54 -8.93
C GLY A 102 -11.11 -3.65 -9.05
N PHE A 103 -10.70 -4.77 -9.64
CA PHE A 103 -9.32 -5.00 -10.02
C PHE A 103 -9.25 -5.79 -11.32
N LYS A 104 -8.13 -5.67 -12.02
CA LYS A 104 -7.84 -6.37 -13.25
C LYS A 104 -6.71 -7.35 -13.04
N ILE A 105 -6.89 -8.56 -13.58
CA ILE A 105 -5.81 -9.55 -13.65
C ILE A 105 -5.51 -9.78 -15.11
N ALA A 106 -4.24 -9.73 -15.49
CA ALA A 106 -3.80 -10.02 -16.83
C ALA A 106 -2.65 -11.03 -16.84
N ASN A 107 -2.68 -11.90 -17.84
CA ASN A 107 -1.61 -12.83 -18.16
C ASN A 107 -1.23 -12.63 -19.65
N PRO A 108 -0.48 -11.58 -19.96
CA PRO A 108 -0.16 -11.24 -21.35
C PRO A 108 0.79 -12.25 -21.98
N ASN A 109 0.52 -12.61 -23.23
CA ASN A 109 1.39 -13.45 -24.05
C ASN A 109 2.04 -12.61 -25.13
N PHE A 110 3.35 -12.76 -25.28
CA PHE A 110 4.06 -12.24 -26.44
C PHE A 110 3.79 -13.14 -27.65
N VAL A 111 3.27 -12.57 -28.72
CA VAL A 111 2.94 -13.30 -29.95
C VAL A 111 3.76 -12.74 -31.11
N GLN A 112 4.37 -13.63 -31.87
CA GLN A 112 5.07 -13.33 -33.12
C GLN A 112 4.37 -14.00 -34.29
N GLN A 113 4.00 -13.21 -35.28
CA GLN A 113 3.50 -13.68 -36.59
C GLN A 113 4.37 -13.07 -37.70
N ASP A 114 5.21 -13.86 -38.29
CA ASP A 114 6.24 -13.42 -39.26
C ASP A 114 7.10 -12.29 -38.64
N CYS A 115 7.02 -11.09 -39.20
CA CYS A 115 7.75 -9.89 -38.76
C CYS A 115 6.89 -8.99 -37.84
N LYS A 116 5.71 -9.42 -37.41
CA LYS A 116 4.82 -8.65 -36.51
C LYS A 116 4.91 -9.17 -35.09
N PHE A 117 5.00 -8.26 -34.16
CA PHE A 117 5.06 -8.55 -32.73
C PHE A 117 3.91 -7.83 -32.02
N PHE A 118 3.20 -8.53 -31.13
CA PHE A 118 2.16 -7.93 -30.30
C PHE A 118 1.98 -8.69 -28.98
N MET A 119 1.31 -8.04 -28.03
CA MET A 119 0.94 -8.64 -26.74
C MET A 119 -0.54 -8.93 -26.71
N GLU A 120 -0.91 -10.21 -26.57
CA GLU A 120 -2.26 -10.59 -26.18
C GLU A 120 -2.41 -10.33 -24.68
N ARG A 121 -3.30 -9.44 -24.30
CA ARG A 121 -3.41 -9.01 -22.90
C ARG A 121 -4.00 -10.05 -21.97
N ASN A 122 -4.92 -10.90 -22.44
CA ASN A 122 -5.63 -11.91 -21.63
C ASN A 122 -6.13 -11.32 -20.30
N GLU A 123 -6.78 -10.16 -20.38
CA GLU A 123 -7.24 -9.41 -19.21
C GLU A 123 -8.61 -9.89 -18.76
N ARG A 124 -8.79 -10.00 -17.44
CA ARG A 124 -10.08 -10.26 -16.79
C ARG A 124 -10.29 -9.20 -15.73
N GLU A 125 -11.50 -8.64 -15.72
CA GLU A 125 -11.92 -7.64 -14.73
C GLU A 125 -12.84 -8.30 -13.70
N PHE A 126 -12.64 -7.94 -12.43
CA PHE A 126 -13.45 -8.33 -11.30
C PHE A 126 -13.94 -7.06 -10.61
N SER A 127 -15.23 -6.99 -10.34
CA SER A 127 -15.79 -5.84 -9.63
C SER A 127 -16.93 -6.25 -8.72
N ILE A 128 -17.10 -5.47 -7.66
CA ILE A 128 -18.25 -5.52 -6.76
C ILE A 128 -18.81 -4.11 -6.62
N GLU A 129 -20.10 -4.00 -6.34
CA GLU A 129 -20.68 -2.70 -6.00
C GLU A 129 -20.14 -2.22 -4.66
N GLU A 130 -19.73 -0.96 -4.60
CA GLU A 130 -19.34 -0.31 -3.35
C GLU A 130 -20.56 0.40 -2.76
N GLU A 131 -20.86 0.05 -1.53
CA GLU A 131 -22.00 0.54 -0.79
C GLU A 131 -21.57 1.48 0.33
N ALA A 132 -22.44 2.39 0.71
CA ALA A 132 -22.25 3.35 1.78
C ALA A 132 -23.47 3.43 2.70
N ASN A 133 -23.46 4.36 3.64
CA ASN A 133 -24.64 4.76 4.43
C ASN A 133 -25.32 3.59 5.18
N ASN A 134 -24.55 2.87 5.98
CA ASN A 134 -25.04 1.76 6.82
C ASN A 134 -25.49 0.51 6.07
N HIS A 135 -25.23 0.41 4.77
CA HIS A 135 -25.52 -0.83 4.06
C HIS A 135 -24.75 -2.00 4.68
N PRO A 136 -25.33 -3.21 4.78
CA PRO A 136 -24.68 -4.35 5.45
C PRO A 136 -23.33 -4.76 4.87
N THR A 137 -23.07 -4.42 3.60
CA THR A 137 -21.82 -4.73 2.89
C THR A 137 -20.83 -3.57 2.83
N ALA A 138 -21.23 -2.37 3.29
CA ALA A 138 -20.32 -1.22 3.36
C ALA A 138 -19.09 -1.53 4.23
N GLN A 139 -17.93 -1.00 3.86
CA GLN A 139 -16.67 -1.27 4.55
C GLN A 139 -16.74 -0.85 6.01
N GLU A 140 -17.24 0.33 6.30
CA GLU A 140 -17.39 0.87 7.66
C GLU A 140 -18.34 0.01 8.49
N THR A 141 -19.45 -0.44 7.92
CA THR A 141 -20.39 -1.32 8.60
C THR A 141 -19.75 -2.66 8.97
N LYS A 142 -18.94 -3.23 8.07
CA LYS A 142 -18.18 -4.47 8.34
C LYS A 142 -17.12 -4.26 9.40
N LEU A 143 -16.43 -3.11 9.39
CA LEU A 143 -15.43 -2.75 10.40
C LEU A 143 -16.06 -2.69 11.80
N PHE A 144 -17.14 -1.92 11.99
CA PHE A 144 -17.83 -1.81 13.28
C PHE A 144 -18.40 -3.13 13.76
N ARG A 145 -18.97 -3.92 12.85
CA ARG A 145 -19.47 -5.26 13.19
C ARG A 145 -18.34 -6.16 13.67
N LYS A 146 -17.23 -6.21 12.94
CA LYS A 146 -16.07 -7.02 13.34
C LYS A 146 -15.50 -6.59 14.69
N PHE A 147 -15.39 -5.28 14.92
CA PHE A 147 -14.96 -4.75 16.21
C PHE A 147 -15.92 -5.16 17.34
N ALA A 148 -17.22 -5.01 17.13
CA ALA A 148 -18.22 -5.39 18.13
C ALA A 148 -18.18 -6.90 18.44
N GLU A 149 -18.07 -7.76 17.42
CA GLU A 149 -17.93 -9.20 17.59
C GLU A 149 -16.72 -9.55 18.49
N LEU A 150 -15.56 -8.96 18.20
CA LEU A 150 -14.34 -9.19 18.98
C LEU A 150 -14.48 -8.68 20.42
N ALA A 151 -15.03 -7.49 20.61
CA ALA A 151 -15.22 -6.90 21.93
C ALA A 151 -16.19 -7.73 22.80
N LEU A 152 -17.30 -8.20 22.22
CA LEU A 152 -18.30 -9.00 22.91
C LEU A 152 -17.85 -10.45 23.17
N SER A 153 -16.95 -10.99 22.35
CA SER A 153 -16.41 -12.34 22.52
C SER A 153 -15.52 -12.46 23.75
N GLY A 154 -14.98 -11.35 24.26
CA GLY A 154 -13.95 -11.34 25.30
C GLY A 154 -12.62 -11.99 24.89
N ALA A 155 -12.47 -12.38 23.61
CA ALA A 155 -11.29 -13.01 23.06
C ALA A 155 -10.73 -12.13 21.91
N PRO A 156 -9.79 -11.21 22.20
CA PRO A 156 -9.21 -10.36 21.18
C PRO A 156 -8.44 -11.22 20.18
N ASP A 157 -8.60 -10.88 18.89
CA ASP A 157 -7.88 -11.53 17.80
C ASP A 157 -6.47 -10.91 17.72
N PRO A 158 -5.38 -11.68 17.95
CA PRO A 158 -4.02 -11.18 17.96
C PRO A 158 -3.54 -10.70 16.58
N PHE A 159 -4.22 -11.08 15.52
CA PHE A 159 -3.90 -10.67 14.15
C PHE A 159 -3.91 -9.14 14.01
N TRP A 160 -4.93 -8.45 14.52
CA TRP A 160 -5.08 -7.01 14.32
C TRP A 160 -3.97 -6.16 14.96
N PRO A 161 -3.59 -6.37 16.23
CA PRO A 161 -2.46 -5.65 16.80
C PRO A 161 -1.14 -6.03 16.13
N ASP A 162 -0.91 -7.30 15.77
CA ASP A 162 0.31 -7.75 15.11
C ASP A 162 0.54 -7.01 13.78
N ILE A 163 -0.44 -7.00 12.89
CA ILE A 163 -0.31 -6.29 11.60
C ILE A 163 -0.19 -4.77 11.76
N SER A 164 -0.78 -4.20 12.82
CA SER A 164 -0.65 -2.77 13.11
C SER A 164 0.76 -2.42 13.59
N ILE A 165 1.33 -3.25 14.46
CA ILE A 165 2.72 -3.11 14.91
C ILE A 165 3.71 -3.28 13.74
N LYS A 166 3.50 -4.26 12.86
CA LYS A 166 4.31 -4.45 11.66
C LYS A 166 4.27 -3.23 10.74
N THR A 167 3.08 -2.68 10.50
CA THR A 167 2.91 -1.47 9.70
C THR A 167 3.68 -0.29 10.30
N GLN A 168 3.53 -0.07 11.61
CA GLN A 168 4.23 1.02 12.30
C GLN A 168 5.75 0.84 12.27
N LYS A 169 6.25 -0.37 12.50
CA LYS A 169 7.70 -0.64 12.43
C LYS A 169 8.30 -0.31 11.07
N ILE A 170 7.61 -0.65 9.98
CA ILE A 170 8.05 -0.32 8.63
C ILE A 170 8.01 1.19 8.40
N LEU A 171 6.95 1.87 8.86
CA LEU A 171 6.83 3.32 8.78
C LEU A 171 7.99 4.02 9.51
N ASP A 172 8.27 3.63 10.76
CA ASP A 172 9.37 4.17 11.55
C ASP A 172 10.72 3.94 10.87
N ALA A 173 10.95 2.73 10.33
CA ALA A 173 12.16 2.39 9.59
C ALA A 173 12.33 3.23 8.32
N CYS A 174 11.23 3.49 7.58
CA CYS A 174 11.25 4.41 6.43
C CYS A 174 11.67 5.81 6.84
N LEU A 175 11.12 6.32 7.95
CA LEU A 175 11.46 7.65 8.45
C LEU A 175 12.92 7.71 8.89
N VAL A 176 13.43 6.69 9.57
CA VAL A 176 14.84 6.59 9.95
C VAL A 176 15.75 6.57 8.73
N SER A 177 15.45 5.72 7.74
CA SER A 177 16.22 5.66 6.49
C SER A 177 16.21 7.00 5.76
N ALA A 178 15.05 7.61 5.60
CA ALA A 178 14.88 8.89 4.89
C ALA A 178 15.62 10.06 5.56
N ARG A 179 15.71 10.06 6.90
CA ARG A 179 16.46 11.06 7.67
C ARG A 179 17.97 10.83 7.68
N ASN A 180 18.42 9.65 7.24
CA ASN A 180 19.82 9.28 7.10
C ASN A 180 20.21 9.08 5.63
N ASP A 181 19.80 10.01 4.76
CA ASP A 181 20.18 10.07 3.34
C ASP A 181 19.86 8.78 2.55
N GLY A 182 18.78 8.08 2.91
CA GLY A 182 18.39 6.83 2.25
C GLY A 182 19.22 5.61 2.65
N GLN A 183 19.91 5.68 3.79
CA GLN A 183 20.68 4.57 4.31
C GLN A 183 19.79 3.34 4.54
N GLN A 184 20.32 2.15 4.20
CA GLN A 184 19.61 0.89 4.39
C GLN A 184 19.29 0.66 5.86
N PHE A 185 18.04 0.29 6.13
CA PHE A 185 17.57 -0.16 7.43
C PHE A 185 17.30 -1.67 7.37
N GLU A 186 17.88 -2.45 8.28
CA GLU A 186 17.67 -3.90 8.41
C GLU A 186 16.72 -4.20 9.58
N PHE A 187 15.85 -5.22 9.39
CA PHE A 187 14.88 -5.64 10.40
C PHE A 187 15.35 -6.81 11.24
#